data_8431a7b42e2bfd88dc3981b9b834f1b9
#
_entry.id   8431a7b42e2bfd88dc3981b9b834f1b9
#
_cell.length_a   1.000
_cell.length_b   1.000
_cell.length_c   1.000
_cell.angle_alpha   90.00
_cell.angle_beta   90.00
_cell.angle_gamma   90.00
#
_symmetry.space_group_name_H-M   'P 1'
#
loop_
_entity.id
_entity.type
_entity.pdbx_description
1 polymer ?
#
loop_
_entity_poly.entity_id
_entity_poly.type
_entity_poly.pdbx_seq_one_letter_code
_entity_poly.pdbx_strand_id
1 'polypeptide(L)'
;NSDVNTDPEGVYINGVSRDITFRNCKVYNIKSTCLAGHNNGDWRSAHAFLVIGDDNGTPIRNLTIEKCEIYDIHTGTSETLTIAGNVDGFTIQDCEVHDVENIGIIVAGGDNLNAGGDISVNYARNGVVRRNRVYRCSHQVSKDFWEGVYNNPAAYGAIGIYVCGGASTVIEQNIVWECDRAIGLISESDVLATKDCIVRNNFVYNNYRTGIYLGDYIGYTIGGTSGCYVVNNTLYHNNLVGGALNGSNNSANINDEKDSEGEIRLAENCTNNTIMNNLI
;
A
#
# COMPACT_ATOMS: atom_id res chain seq x y z
N ASN A 1 -19.43 -0.02 18.89
CA ASN A 1 -18.79 -0.45 20.14
C ASN A 1 -17.52 0.32 20.33
N SER A 2 -17.64 1.48 20.91
CA SER A 2 -16.60 2.49 21.01
C SER A 2 -15.48 2.20 22.02
N ASP A 3 -15.53 1.08 22.72
CA ASP A 3 -14.69 0.87 23.89
C ASP A 3 -13.87 -0.43 23.83
N VAL A 4 -13.80 -1.08 22.69
CA VAL A 4 -13.04 -2.30 22.52
C VAL A 4 -12.04 -2.08 21.42
N ASN A 5 -10.79 -2.32 21.74
CA ASN A 5 -9.70 -2.36 20.75
C ASN A 5 -9.97 -3.54 19.82
N THR A 6 -10.63 -3.28 18.71
CA THR A 6 -11.00 -4.30 17.72
C THR A 6 -10.45 -3.91 16.37
N ASP A 7 -9.96 -4.87 15.67
CA ASP A 7 -9.57 -4.78 14.25
C ASP A 7 -10.76 -5.25 13.41
N PRO A 8 -11.66 -4.35 12.99
CA PRO A 8 -12.83 -4.74 12.20
C PRO A 8 -12.42 -5.03 10.76
N GLU A 9 -12.71 -6.24 10.30
CA GLU A 9 -12.53 -6.65 8.93
C GLU A 9 -13.87 -6.84 8.22
N GLY A 10 -13.98 -6.34 7.00
CA GLY A 10 -15.11 -6.62 6.13
C GLY A 10 -15.07 -8.06 5.61
N VAL A 11 -13.90 -8.48 5.16
CA VAL A 11 -13.61 -9.84 4.69
C VAL A 11 -12.26 -10.27 5.24
N TYR A 12 -12.22 -11.39 5.91
CA TYR A 12 -11.00 -12.01 6.41
C TYR A 12 -10.76 -13.39 5.76
N ILE A 13 -9.59 -13.58 5.18
CA ILE A 13 -9.18 -14.83 4.55
C ILE A 13 -7.81 -15.21 5.09
N ASN A 14 -7.70 -16.39 5.66
CA ASN A 14 -6.41 -16.93 6.11
C ASN A 14 -6.28 -18.42 5.80
N GLY A 15 -5.15 -19.00 6.18
CA GLY A 15 -4.87 -20.43 6.00
C GLY A 15 -4.56 -20.81 4.56
N VAL A 16 -5.10 -21.92 4.12
CA VAL A 16 -4.78 -22.55 2.81
C VAL A 16 -5.90 -22.42 1.79
N SER A 17 -6.64 -21.37 1.83
CA SER A 17 -7.79 -21.10 0.95
C SER A 17 -7.39 -20.98 -0.53
N ARG A 18 -8.27 -21.37 -1.44
CA ARG A 18 -8.00 -21.30 -2.88
C ARG A 18 -9.28 -21.13 -3.71
N ASP A 19 -9.10 -20.67 -4.94
CA ASP A 19 -10.15 -20.55 -5.95
C ASP A 19 -11.33 -19.67 -5.47
N ILE A 20 -11.00 -18.51 -4.88
CA ILE A 20 -11.96 -17.60 -4.26
C ILE A 20 -12.19 -16.40 -5.17
N THR A 21 -13.45 -16.05 -5.40
CA THR A 21 -13.80 -14.85 -6.18
C THR A 21 -14.82 -13.99 -5.43
N PHE A 22 -14.46 -12.72 -5.25
CA PHE A 22 -15.38 -11.66 -4.87
C PHE A 22 -15.68 -10.81 -6.12
N ARG A 23 -16.93 -10.71 -6.46
CA ARG A 23 -17.37 -9.98 -7.67
C ARG A 23 -18.59 -9.12 -7.40
N ASN A 24 -18.56 -7.89 -7.88
CA ASN A 24 -19.65 -6.93 -7.75
C ASN A 24 -20.06 -6.66 -6.29
N CYS A 25 -19.11 -6.68 -5.38
CA CYS A 25 -19.34 -6.42 -3.96
C CYS A 25 -19.13 -4.93 -3.65
N LYS A 26 -19.82 -4.46 -2.61
CA LYS A 26 -19.53 -3.17 -1.97
C LYS A 26 -19.08 -3.42 -0.54
N VAL A 27 -17.93 -2.87 -0.18
CA VAL A 27 -17.36 -2.94 1.17
C VAL A 27 -17.10 -1.52 1.63
N TYR A 28 -17.78 -1.09 2.67
CA TYR A 28 -17.73 0.31 3.08
C TYR A 28 -18.11 0.52 4.55
N ASN A 29 -17.80 1.71 5.05
CA ASN A 29 -18.11 2.15 6.40
C ASN A 29 -17.51 1.22 7.46
N ILE A 30 -16.25 0.86 7.26
CA ILE A 30 -15.47 0.07 8.22
C ILE A 30 -14.50 1.01 8.92
N LYS A 31 -14.58 1.08 10.21
CA LYS A 31 -13.73 1.97 11.00
C LYS A 31 -13.37 1.36 12.34
N SER A 32 -12.09 1.47 12.67
CA SER A 32 -11.65 1.28 14.03
C SER A 32 -12.17 2.44 14.88
N THR A 33 -12.82 2.12 15.97
CA THR A 33 -13.30 3.11 16.94
C THR A 33 -12.35 3.28 18.11
N CYS A 34 -11.22 2.62 18.10
CA CYS A 34 -10.21 2.76 19.14
C CYS A 34 -9.73 4.21 19.19
N LEU A 35 -9.71 4.76 20.39
CA LEU A 35 -9.05 6.03 20.63
C LEU A 35 -7.55 5.79 20.46
N ALA A 36 -6.98 6.32 19.42
CA ALA A 36 -5.55 6.16 19.19
C ALA A 36 -4.77 6.86 20.29
N GLY A 37 -4.19 6.06 21.15
CA GLY A 37 -3.08 6.49 21.96
C GLY A 37 -1.82 5.89 21.41
N HIS A 38 -1.19 6.51 20.44
CA HIS A 38 0.12 6.07 19.93
C HIS A 38 1.12 5.80 21.04
N ASN A 39 1.01 6.56 22.10
CA ASN A 39 1.87 6.43 23.26
C ASN A 39 1.59 5.19 24.12
N ASN A 40 0.50 4.48 23.86
CA ASN A 40 0.07 3.33 24.66
C ASN A 40 0.13 1.99 23.90
N GLY A 41 0.64 1.98 22.66
CA GLY A 41 0.68 0.77 21.83
C GLY A 41 -0.67 0.36 21.22
N ASP A 42 -1.70 1.16 21.40
CA ASP A 42 -3.02 0.92 20.82
C ASP A 42 -3.04 1.48 19.38
N TRP A 43 -2.74 0.64 18.43
CA TRP A 43 -2.81 0.97 17.02
C TRP A 43 -4.24 0.79 16.54
N ARG A 44 -4.75 1.79 15.80
CA ARG A 44 -5.99 1.60 15.06
C ARG A 44 -5.72 0.69 13.88
N SER A 45 -6.55 -0.32 13.70
CA SER A 45 -6.51 -1.22 12.58
C SER A 45 -7.92 -1.54 12.11
N ALA A 46 -8.15 -1.43 10.80
CA ALA A 46 -9.38 -1.85 10.16
C ALA A 46 -9.11 -2.16 8.67
N HIS A 47 -9.77 -3.17 8.16
CA HIS A 47 -9.57 -3.60 6.77
C HIS A 47 -10.91 -3.82 6.07
N ALA A 48 -11.00 -3.45 4.80
CA ALA A 48 -12.09 -3.91 3.95
C ALA A 48 -11.88 -5.38 3.55
N PHE A 49 -10.66 -5.72 3.16
CA PHE A 49 -10.21 -7.09 2.91
C PHE A 49 -8.88 -7.31 3.61
N LEU A 50 -8.81 -8.33 4.44
CA LEU A 50 -7.59 -8.81 5.06
C LEU A 50 -7.34 -10.25 4.61
N VAL A 51 -6.32 -10.43 3.77
CA VAL A 51 -5.91 -11.74 3.25
C VAL A 51 -4.51 -12.05 3.74
N ILE A 52 -4.39 -13.07 4.59
CA ILE A 52 -3.13 -13.46 5.22
C ILE A 52 -2.81 -14.92 4.92
N GLY A 53 -1.78 -15.15 4.13
CA GLY A 53 -1.20 -16.47 3.94
C GLY A 53 -0.30 -16.83 5.12
N ASP A 54 -0.85 -17.45 6.13
CA ASP A 54 -0.19 -17.77 7.41
C ASP A 54 0.33 -19.22 7.49
N ASP A 55 0.23 -19.98 6.42
CA ASP A 55 0.76 -21.35 6.33
C ASP A 55 2.08 -21.39 5.53
N ASN A 56 3.12 -22.02 6.09
CA ASN A 56 4.43 -22.13 5.45
C ASN A 56 4.43 -23.11 4.25
N GLY A 57 3.60 -24.11 4.25
CA GLY A 57 3.62 -25.19 3.27
C GLY A 57 2.72 -24.94 2.07
N THR A 58 1.58 -24.28 2.29
CA THR A 58 0.53 -24.16 1.28
C THR A 58 0.03 -22.72 1.17
N PRO A 59 0.26 -22.05 0.06
CA PRO A 59 -0.20 -20.67 -0.11
C PRO A 59 -1.73 -20.59 -0.35
N ILE A 60 -2.28 -19.43 -0.03
CA ILE A 60 -3.56 -18.99 -0.62
C ILE A 60 -3.34 -18.81 -2.12
N ARG A 61 -4.25 -19.36 -2.94
CA ARG A 61 -4.11 -19.35 -4.41
C ARG A 61 -5.39 -18.95 -5.13
N ASN A 62 -5.19 -18.37 -6.32
CA ASN A 62 -6.29 -18.05 -7.24
C ASN A 62 -7.37 -17.17 -6.59
N LEU A 63 -6.95 -16.15 -5.86
CA LEU A 63 -7.87 -15.16 -5.32
C LEU A 63 -8.19 -14.11 -6.39
N THR A 64 -9.47 -13.84 -6.60
CA THR A 64 -9.91 -12.77 -7.49
C THR A 64 -10.84 -11.80 -6.75
N ILE A 65 -10.53 -10.52 -6.79
CA ILE A 65 -11.39 -9.43 -6.33
C ILE A 65 -11.64 -8.55 -7.55
N GLU A 66 -12.88 -8.53 -8.02
CA GLU A 66 -13.20 -7.82 -9.27
C GLU A 66 -14.52 -7.08 -9.24
N LYS A 67 -14.55 -5.94 -9.91
CA LYS A 67 -15.73 -5.08 -10.03
C LYS A 67 -16.35 -4.75 -8.67
N CYS A 68 -15.51 -4.59 -7.66
CA CYS A 68 -15.91 -4.23 -6.31
C CYS A 68 -15.70 -2.72 -6.09
N GLU A 69 -16.55 -2.14 -5.27
CA GLU A 69 -16.40 -0.77 -4.78
C GLU A 69 -16.06 -0.81 -3.29
N ILE A 70 -14.93 -0.20 -2.91
CA ILE A 70 -14.38 -0.23 -1.56
C ILE A 70 -14.13 1.21 -1.14
N TYR A 71 -14.84 1.67 -0.11
CA TYR A 71 -14.80 3.09 0.26
C TYR A 71 -15.22 3.37 1.70
N ASP A 72 -14.95 4.57 2.17
CA ASP A 72 -15.23 5.01 3.55
C ASP A 72 -14.64 4.03 4.57
N ILE A 73 -13.33 3.77 4.41
CA ILE A 73 -12.58 2.86 5.28
C ILE A 73 -11.59 3.67 6.12
N HIS A 74 -11.75 3.57 7.43
CA HIS A 74 -10.89 4.22 8.41
C HIS A 74 -9.96 3.19 9.05
N THR A 75 -8.90 2.90 8.33
CA THR A 75 -7.95 1.82 8.65
C THR A 75 -7.07 2.12 9.85
N GLY A 76 -6.97 3.39 10.22
CA GLY A 76 -5.91 3.79 11.14
C GLY A 76 -4.53 3.61 10.48
N THR A 77 -3.63 2.96 11.17
CA THR A 77 -2.27 2.70 10.67
C THR A 77 -2.16 1.48 9.76
N SER A 78 -3.27 0.82 9.50
CA SER A 78 -3.36 -0.35 8.60
C SER A 78 -3.83 0.03 7.18
N GLU A 79 -4.16 -0.97 6.39
CA GLU A 79 -4.42 -0.85 4.96
C GLU A 79 -5.85 -1.31 4.61
N THR A 80 -6.40 -0.81 3.52
CA THR A 80 -7.78 -1.07 3.14
C THR A 80 -7.98 -2.46 2.53
N LEU A 81 -7.17 -2.81 1.52
CA LEU A 81 -7.18 -4.12 0.88
C LEU A 81 -5.78 -4.72 0.97
N THR A 82 -5.62 -5.68 1.85
CA THR A 82 -4.34 -6.30 2.20
C THR A 82 -4.23 -7.70 1.64
N ILE A 83 -3.17 -7.95 0.87
CA ILE A 83 -2.74 -9.28 0.42
C ILE A 83 -1.34 -9.49 0.98
N ALA A 84 -1.21 -10.32 2.00
CA ALA A 84 0.04 -10.46 2.76
C ALA A 84 0.42 -11.91 3.06
N GLY A 85 1.70 -12.15 3.31
CA GLY A 85 2.20 -13.48 3.65
C GLY A 85 2.20 -14.44 2.47
N ASN A 86 2.07 -15.74 2.73
CA ASN A 86 2.14 -16.78 1.71
C ASN A 86 0.89 -16.80 0.81
N VAL A 87 0.81 -15.83 -0.08
CA VAL A 87 -0.23 -15.74 -1.13
C VAL A 87 0.42 -15.85 -2.49
N ASP A 88 0.01 -16.82 -3.31
CA ASP A 88 0.63 -17.11 -4.60
C ASP A 88 -0.43 -17.15 -5.71
N GLY A 89 -0.51 -16.09 -6.48
CA GLY A 89 -1.49 -15.92 -7.53
C GLY A 89 -2.79 -15.24 -7.05
N PHE A 90 -2.90 -13.96 -7.35
CA PHE A 90 -4.11 -13.16 -7.07
C PHE A 90 -4.38 -12.16 -8.20
N THR A 91 -5.60 -11.73 -8.31
CA THR A 91 -6.02 -10.68 -9.25
C THR A 91 -6.95 -9.69 -8.56
N ILE A 92 -6.61 -8.40 -8.63
CA ILE A 92 -7.46 -7.29 -8.21
C ILE A 92 -7.72 -6.46 -9.47
N GLN A 93 -8.98 -6.49 -9.96
CA GLN A 93 -9.26 -5.87 -11.26
C GLN A 93 -10.62 -5.19 -11.34
N ASP A 94 -10.66 -4.14 -12.13
CA ASP A 94 -11.90 -3.40 -12.44
C ASP A 94 -12.62 -2.90 -11.18
N CYS A 95 -11.87 -2.69 -10.09
CA CYS A 95 -12.38 -2.20 -8.81
C CYS A 95 -12.27 -0.68 -8.69
N GLU A 96 -13.07 -0.13 -7.80
CA GLU A 96 -12.98 1.27 -7.37
C GLU A 96 -12.64 1.30 -5.87
N VAL A 97 -11.50 1.91 -5.51
CA VAL A 97 -11.02 2.02 -4.13
C VAL A 97 -10.82 3.49 -3.82
N HIS A 98 -11.56 4.02 -2.86
CA HIS A 98 -11.54 5.46 -2.64
C HIS A 98 -12.01 5.87 -1.23
N ASP A 99 -11.72 7.12 -0.89
CA ASP A 99 -12.10 7.71 0.40
C ASP A 99 -11.62 6.85 1.57
N VAL A 100 -10.33 6.52 1.56
CA VAL A 100 -9.69 5.72 2.61
C VAL A 100 -8.57 6.51 3.27
N GLU A 101 -8.40 6.32 4.56
CA GLU A 101 -7.52 7.20 5.34
C GLU A 101 -6.04 6.84 5.30
N ASN A 102 -5.68 5.71 4.73
CA ASN A 102 -4.30 5.28 4.59
C ASN A 102 -4.08 4.57 3.25
N ILE A 103 -3.55 3.34 3.25
CA ILE A 103 -3.21 2.62 2.03
C ILE A 103 -4.46 2.01 1.37
N GLY A 104 -4.61 2.22 0.07
CA GLY A 104 -5.73 1.67 -0.70
C GLY A 104 -5.59 0.17 -0.93
N ILE A 105 -4.54 -0.25 -1.65
CA ILE A 105 -4.25 -1.65 -1.97
C ILE A 105 -2.80 -1.94 -1.60
N ILE A 106 -2.56 -3.00 -0.82
CA ILE A 106 -1.20 -3.44 -0.49
C ILE A 106 -0.96 -4.90 -0.87
N VAL A 107 0.25 -5.16 -1.35
CA VAL A 107 0.82 -6.48 -1.60
C VAL A 107 2.06 -6.60 -0.72
N ALA A 108 1.98 -7.36 0.37
CA ALA A 108 2.96 -7.30 1.44
C ALA A 108 3.70 -8.63 1.68
N GLY A 109 4.86 -8.49 2.29
CA GLY A 109 5.70 -9.59 2.75
C GLY A 109 6.76 -9.13 3.74
N GLY A 110 7.32 -10.09 4.45
CA GLY A 110 8.39 -9.82 5.43
C GLY A 110 7.95 -9.62 6.87
N ASP A 111 6.64 -9.59 7.13
CA ASP A 111 6.09 -9.28 8.45
C ASP A 111 5.92 -10.53 9.34
N ASN A 112 6.54 -11.62 8.99
CA ASN A 112 6.48 -12.87 9.75
C ASN A 112 5.05 -13.34 10.06
N LEU A 113 4.16 -13.19 9.11
CA LEU A 113 2.73 -13.48 9.25
C LEU A 113 2.42 -14.99 9.22
N ASN A 114 3.36 -15.80 8.77
CA ASN A 114 3.21 -17.25 8.70
C ASN A 114 3.86 -17.94 9.90
N ALA A 115 3.27 -19.03 10.33
CA ALA A 115 3.75 -19.81 11.45
C ALA A 115 5.19 -20.30 11.20
N GLY A 116 6.11 -19.97 12.13
CA GLY A 116 7.52 -20.34 12.02
C GLY A 116 8.36 -19.41 11.17
N GLY A 117 7.78 -18.36 10.57
CA GLY A 117 8.52 -17.26 9.95
C GLY A 117 9.42 -17.66 8.78
N ASP A 118 9.01 -18.61 7.94
CA ASP A 118 9.76 -18.97 6.74
C ASP A 118 9.74 -17.83 5.72
N ILE A 119 10.79 -17.05 5.72
CA ILE A 119 10.92 -15.86 4.87
C ILE A 119 10.89 -16.18 3.38
N SER A 120 11.20 -17.41 2.99
CA SER A 120 11.21 -17.82 1.59
C SER A 120 9.81 -17.88 0.97
N VAL A 121 8.79 -17.92 1.80
CA VAL A 121 7.38 -17.96 1.39
C VAL A 121 6.52 -16.86 2.04
N ASN A 122 7.06 -16.11 2.98
CA ASN A 122 6.33 -15.07 3.70
C ASN A 122 6.21 -13.77 2.88
N TYR A 123 5.69 -13.87 1.67
CA TYR A 123 5.38 -12.71 0.82
C TYR A 123 4.34 -13.04 -0.24
N ALA A 124 3.50 -12.08 -0.55
CA ALA A 124 2.54 -12.18 -1.64
C ALA A 124 3.25 -12.03 -2.99
N ARG A 125 2.86 -12.86 -3.96
CA ARG A 125 3.53 -12.95 -5.26
C ARG A 125 2.63 -13.39 -6.40
N ASN A 126 3.15 -13.25 -7.62
CA ASN A 126 2.46 -13.66 -8.86
C ASN A 126 1.08 -13.02 -8.99
N GLY A 127 0.98 -11.76 -8.61
CA GLY A 127 -0.24 -11.00 -8.57
C GLY A 127 -0.45 -10.10 -9.78
N VAL A 128 -1.70 -9.72 -10.01
CA VAL A 128 -2.09 -8.71 -11.00
C VAL A 128 -3.05 -7.70 -10.36
N VAL A 129 -2.68 -6.42 -10.40
CA VAL A 129 -3.52 -5.29 -9.97
C VAL A 129 -3.77 -4.44 -11.22
N ARG A 130 -4.97 -4.54 -11.81
CA ARG A 130 -5.21 -3.91 -13.12
C ARG A 130 -6.58 -3.28 -13.30
N ARG A 131 -6.62 -2.24 -14.12
CA ARG A 131 -7.84 -1.51 -14.52
C ARG A 131 -8.68 -1.06 -13.31
N ASN A 132 -8.03 -0.76 -12.22
CA ASN A 132 -8.67 -0.21 -11.04
C ASN A 132 -8.67 1.33 -11.10
N ARG A 133 -9.62 1.92 -10.43
CA ARG A 133 -9.68 3.35 -10.12
C ARG A 133 -9.37 3.49 -8.63
N VAL A 134 -8.26 4.13 -8.32
CA VAL A 134 -7.81 4.28 -6.92
C VAL A 134 -7.61 5.77 -6.66
N TYR A 135 -8.35 6.31 -5.71
CA TYR A 135 -8.29 7.74 -5.46
C TYR A 135 -8.71 8.14 -4.05
N ARG A 136 -8.24 9.29 -3.64
CA ARG A 136 -8.44 9.81 -2.27
C ARG A 136 -8.06 8.80 -1.19
N CYS A 137 -6.93 8.11 -1.41
CA CYS A 137 -6.22 7.38 -0.38
C CYS A 137 -5.28 8.37 0.30
N SER A 138 -5.70 8.94 1.42
CA SER A 138 -5.00 10.07 2.00
C SER A 138 -5.21 10.18 3.50
N HIS A 139 -4.16 10.53 4.22
CA HIS A 139 -4.24 10.90 5.62
C HIS A 139 -5.21 12.08 5.87
N GLN A 140 -5.48 12.88 4.86
CA GLN A 140 -6.42 13.98 4.96
C GLN A 140 -7.90 13.53 5.08
N VAL A 141 -8.21 12.28 4.77
CA VAL A 141 -9.55 11.70 5.01
C VAL A 141 -9.86 11.64 6.50
N SER A 142 -8.86 11.39 7.34
CA SER A 142 -8.96 11.41 8.81
C SER A 142 -7.88 12.30 9.42
N LYS A 143 -7.90 13.55 9.01
CA LYS A 143 -6.87 14.53 9.35
C LYS A 143 -6.58 14.59 10.85
N ASP A 144 -7.60 14.66 11.69
CA ASP A 144 -7.41 14.80 13.15
C ASP A 144 -6.69 13.59 13.76
N PHE A 145 -6.94 12.39 13.24
CA PHE A 145 -6.24 11.20 13.66
C PHE A 145 -4.75 11.28 13.29
N TRP A 146 -4.46 11.55 12.02
CA TRP A 146 -3.08 11.59 11.53
C TRP A 146 -2.29 12.79 12.06
N GLU A 147 -2.95 13.91 12.31
CA GLU A 147 -2.33 15.04 13.01
C GLU A 147 -1.87 14.62 14.41
N GLY A 148 -2.69 13.84 15.12
CA GLY A 148 -2.31 13.27 16.41
C GLY A 148 -1.15 12.27 16.32
N VAL A 149 -1.14 11.44 15.28
CA VAL A 149 -0.09 10.44 15.03
C VAL A 149 1.26 11.11 14.78
N TYR A 150 1.31 12.06 13.86
CA TYR A 150 2.56 12.67 13.43
C TYR A 150 2.83 14.03 14.08
N ASN A 151 1.92 14.54 14.89
CA ASN A 151 1.95 15.89 15.41
C ASN A 151 2.16 16.91 14.26
N ASN A 152 1.46 16.69 13.15
CA ASN A 152 1.60 17.47 11.95
C ASN A 152 0.27 17.52 11.16
N PRO A 153 -0.35 18.73 11.04
CA PRO A 153 -1.63 18.90 10.34
C PRO A 153 -1.55 18.67 8.82
N ALA A 154 -0.36 18.57 8.29
CA ALA A 154 -0.09 18.36 6.88
C ALA A 154 0.48 16.96 6.61
N ALA A 155 0.08 15.96 7.39
CA ALA A 155 0.50 14.59 7.15
C ALA A 155 -0.06 14.07 5.82
N TYR A 156 0.83 13.62 4.96
CA TYR A 156 0.56 13.03 3.66
C TYR A 156 1.45 11.78 3.51
N GLY A 157 1.00 10.65 4.00
CA GLY A 157 1.81 9.42 4.04
C GLY A 157 1.14 8.21 3.38
N ALA A 158 -0.16 8.29 3.07
CA ALA A 158 -0.90 7.22 2.44
C ALA A 158 -0.40 6.88 1.02
N ILE A 159 -0.73 5.68 0.55
CA ILE A 159 -0.35 5.23 -0.79
C ILE A 159 -1.56 4.57 -1.46
N GLY A 160 -1.84 4.91 -2.71
CA GLY A 160 -2.97 4.33 -3.45
C GLY A 160 -2.78 2.82 -3.71
N ILE A 161 -1.66 2.44 -4.34
CA ILE A 161 -1.29 1.03 -4.60
C ILE A 161 0.14 0.81 -4.11
N TYR A 162 0.34 -0.15 -3.26
CA TYR A 162 1.60 -0.36 -2.57
C TYR A 162 2.07 -1.82 -2.65
N VAL A 163 3.32 -2.03 -3.04
CA VAL A 163 4.00 -3.31 -2.85
C VAL A 163 5.09 -3.11 -1.81
N CYS A 164 4.98 -3.79 -0.69
CA CYS A 164 5.89 -3.73 0.45
C CYS A 164 6.48 -5.11 0.73
N GLY A 165 7.66 -5.42 0.22
CA GLY A 165 8.28 -6.74 0.36
C GLY A 165 7.58 -7.86 -0.43
N GLY A 166 6.61 -7.54 -1.27
CA GLY A 166 5.98 -8.46 -2.21
C GLY A 166 6.83 -8.68 -3.47
N ALA A 167 6.41 -9.62 -4.33
CA ALA A 167 7.19 -9.94 -5.52
C ALA A 167 6.33 -10.27 -6.74
N SER A 168 6.95 -10.18 -7.94
CA SER A 168 6.37 -10.66 -9.21
C SER A 168 4.92 -10.21 -9.42
N THR A 169 4.65 -8.95 -9.10
CA THR A 169 3.30 -8.36 -9.22
C THR A 169 3.26 -7.39 -10.37
N VAL A 170 2.24 -7.51 -11.21
CA VAL A 170 1.99 -6.60 -12.33
C VAL A 170 0.93 -5.57 -11.93
N ILE A 171 1.29 -4.30 -11.95
CA ILE A 171 0.39 -3.16 -11.71
C ILE A 171 0.20 -2.46 -13.05
N GLU A 172 -0.97 -2.61 -13.66
CA GLU A 172 -1.18 -2.13 -15.01
C GLU A 172 -2.56 -1.52 -15.28
N GLN A 173 -2.60 -0.53 -16.17
CA GLN A 173 -3.83 0.07 -16.65
C GLN A 173 -4.72 0.65 -15.53
N ASN A 174 -4.14 0.99 -14.38
CA ASN A 174 -4.87 1.64 -13.31
C ASN A 174 -4.88 3.16 -13.53
N ILE A 175 -5.90 3.81 -12.97
CA ILE A 175 -5.98 5.25 -12.85
C ILE A 175 -5.86 5.59 -11.37
N VAL A 176 -4.85 6.39 -11.00
CA VAL A 176 -4.56 6.72 -9.58
C VAL A 176 -4.44 8.23 -9.43
N TRP A 177 -5.28 8.83 -8.57
CA TRP A 177 -5.27 10.27 -8.36
C TRP A 177 -5.74 10.68 -6.97
N GLU A 178 -5.40 11.88 -6.56
CA GLU A 178 -5.77 12.46 -5.25
C GLU A 178 -5.37 11.58 -4.05
N CYS A 179 -4.34 10.76 -4.23
CA CYS A 179 -3.72 10.02 -3.14
C CYS A 179 -2.55 10.84 -2.57
N ASP A 180 -2.09 10.50 -1.38
CA ASP A 180 -0.87 11.13 -0.87
C ASP A 180 0.30 10.74 -1.78
N ARG A 181 0.60 9.45 -1.95
CA ARG A 181 1.45 8.92 -3.01
C ARG A 181 0.62 7.94 -3.86
N ALA A 182 0.89 7.85 -5.14
CA ALA A 182 0.04 7.04 -5.99
C ALA A 182 0.43 5.55 -5.99
N ILE A 183 1.63 5.22 -6.45
CA ILE A 183 2.11 3.83 -6.55
C ILE A 183 3.47 3.73 -5.87
N GLY A 184 3.60 2.81 -4.92
CA GLY A 184 4.84 2.52 -4.22
C GLY A 184 5.35 1.10 -4.50
N LEU A 185 6.61 1.00 -4.89
CA LEU A 185 7.40 -0.24 -4.88
C LEU A 185 8.48 -0.06 -3.80
N ILE A 186 8.09 -0.26 -2.56
CA ILE A 186 8.93 0.07 -1.40
C ILE A 186 8.99 -1.17 -0.52
N SER A 187 9.97 -1.28 0.34
CA SER A 187 9.92 -2.29 1.39
C SER A 187 10.25 -1.68 2.74
N GLU A 188 9.37 -1.89 3.69
CA GLU A 188 9.56 -1.60 5.10
C GLU A 188 10.20 -2.76 5.85
N SER A 189 10.44 -3.88 5.18
CA SER A 189 11.01 -5.07 5.76
C SER A 189 12.54 -5.02 5.76
N ASP A 190 13.14 -5.35 6.89
CA ASP A 190 14.60 -5.54 6.99
C ASP A 190 15.10 -6.83 6.32
N VAL A 191 14.20 -7.69 5.87
CA VAL A 191 14.57 -9.03 5.37
C VAL A 191 14.13 -9.30 3.93
N LEU A 192 13.18 -8.51 3.40
CA LEU A 192 12.68 -8.66 2.03
C LEU A 192 12.67 -7.34 1.27
N ALA A 193 13.24 -7.34 0.09
CA ALA A 193 13.02 -6.29 -0.89
C ALA A 193 11.72 -6.52 -1.68
N THR A 194 11.06 -5.47 -2.12
CA THR A 194 10.09 -5.53 -3.20
C THR A 194 10.81 -5.85 -4.50
N LYS A 195 10.43 -6.92 -5.20
CA LYS A 195 11.22 -7.40 -6.33
C LYS A 195 10.40 -7.90 -7.50
N ASP A 196 11.03 -7.82 -8.68
CA ASP A 196 10.52 -8.40 -9.93
C ASP A 196 9.10 -7.93 -10.28
N CYS A 197 8.72 -6.72 -9.86
CA CYS A 197 7.42 -6.13 -10.13
C CYS A 197 7.44 -5.32 -11.43
N ILE A 198 6.27 -5.18 -12.05
CA ILE A 198 6.10 -4.41 -13.28
C ILE A 198 4.99 -3.38 -13.07
N VAL A 199 5.33 -2.10 -13.18
CA VAL A 199 4.37 -0.98 -13.18
C VAL A 199 4.29 -0.43 -14.60
N ARG A 200 3.17 -0.65 -15.28
CA ARG A 200 3.07 -0.26 -16.69
C ARG A 200 1.68 0.23 -17.12
N ASN A 201 1.68 1.13 -18.08
CA ASN A 201 0.45 1.63 -18.71
C ASN A 201 -0.55 2.21 -17.71
N ASN A 202 -0.10 2.74 -16.59
CA ASN A 202 -0.96 3.42 -15.62
C ASN A 202 -1.06 4.90 -15.97
N PHE A 203 -2.19 5.52 -15.59
CA PHE A 203 -2.36 6.96 -15.59
C PHE A 203 -2.39 7.47 -14.15
N VAL A 204 -1.38 8.26 -13.79
CA VAL A 204 -1.11 8.71 -12.42
C VAL A 204 -1.07 10.23 -12.42
N TYR A 205 -2.03 10.87 -11.73
CA TYR A 205 -2.11 12.32 -11.80
C TYR A 205 -2.71 12.97 -10.54
N ASN A 206 -2.36 14.23 -10.33
CA ASN A 206 -2.89 15.07 -9.24
C ASN A 206 -2.76 14.43 -7.85
N ASN A 207 -1.67 13.71 -7.59
CA ASN A 207 -1.39 13.20 -6.26
C ASN A 207 -0.63 14.25 -5.43
N TYR A 208 -0.82 14.21 -4.13
CA TYR A 208 -0.27 15.23 -3.23
C TYR A 208 1.25 15.17 -3.16
N ARG A 209 1.82 13.99 -3.22
CA ARG A 209 3.26 13.72 -3.23
C ARG A 209 3.64 12.92 -4.48
N THR A 210 4.59 12.00 -4.36
CA THR A 210 5.18 11.26 -5.48
C THR A 210 4.15 10.44 -6.28
N GLY A 211 4.26 10.48 -7.60
CA GLY A 211 3.48 9.63 -8.51
C GLY A 211 3.90 8.17 -8.41
N ILE A 212 5.16 7.83 -8.67
CA ILE A 212 5.70 6.46 -8.51
C ILE A 212 6.97 6.51 -7.66
N TYR A 213 6.98 5.74 -6.58
CA TYR A 213 8.06 5.71 -5.60
C TYR A 213 8.69 4.31 -5.55
N LEU A 214 10.03 4.26 -5.63
CA LEU A 214 10.85 3.05 -5.50
C LEU A 214 11.88 3.23 -4.39
N GLY A 215 12.19 2.16 -3.68
CA GLY A 215 13.28 2.13 -2.72
C GLY A 215 12.92 1.51 -1.40
N ASP A 216 13.60 1.93 -0.35
CA ASP A 216 13.24 1.56 1.01
C ASP A 216 12.32 2.60 1.66
N TYR A 217 11.75 2.21 2.76
CA TYR A 217 11.17 3.14 3.70
C TYR A 217 12.27 3.60 4.65
N ILE A 218 12.24 4.87 4.99
CA ILE A 218 13.33 5.51 5.72
C ILE A 218 13.65 4.80 7.03
N GLY A 219 14.90 4.46 7.20
CA GLY A 219 15.42 3.80 8.40
C GLY A 219 15.53 2.28 8.31
N TYR A 220 15.08 1.67 7.22
CA TYR A 220 15.28 0.25 6.94
C TYR A 220 16.52 0.04 6.10
N THR A 221 17.33 -0.93 6.47
CA THR A 221 18.67 -1.12 5.89
C THR A 221 18.74 -2.19 4.82
N ILE A 222 17.76 -3.07 4.71
CA ILE A 222 17.76 -4.23 3.80
C ILE A 222 16.62 -4.14 2.80
N GLY A 223 15.53 -3.49 3.12
CA GLY A 223 14.38 -3.30 2.26
C GLY A 223 14.74 -2.82 0.85
N GLY A 224 13.94 -2.00 0.28
CA GLY A 224 14.22 -1.44 -1.03
C GLY A 224 13.56 -2.16 -2.17
N THR A 225 14.02 -1.87 -3.39
CA THR A 225 13.37 -2.31 -4.63
C THR A 225 14.40 -2.88 -5.59
N SER A 226 14.18 -4.09 -6.09
CA SER A 226 15.12 -4.76 -6.96
C SER A 226 14.47 -5.44 -8.17
N GLY A 227 15.08 -5.30 -9.36
CA GLY A 227 14.65 -5.99 -10.56
C GLY A 227 13.29 -5.56 -11.12
N CYS A 228 12.79 -4.41 -10.71
CA CYS A 228 11.47 -3.92 -11.10
C CYS A 228 11.51 -3.11 -12.41
N TYR A 229 10.36 -3.06 -13.08
CA TYR A 229 10.18 -2.30 -14.32
C TYR A 229 9.10 -1.25 -14.15
N VAL A 230 9.42 0.01 -14.41
CA VAL A 230 8.47 1.13 -14.46
C VAL A 230 8.43 1.66 -15.88
N VAL A 231 7.45 1.24 -16.66
CA VAL A 231 7.49 1.44 -18.11
C VAL A 231 6.15 1.87 -18.70
N ASN A 232 6.18 2.77 -19.68
CA ASN A 232 4.99 3.20 -20.42
C ASN A 232 3.86 3.77 -19.55
N ASN A 233 4.16 4.38 -18.41
CA ASN A 233 3.17 5.07 -17.61
C ASN A 233 3.03 6.52 -18.07
N THR A 234 1.88 7.11 -17.82
CA THR A 234 1.67 8.54 -17.96
C THR A 234 1.52 9.14 -16.55
N LEU A 235 2.42 10.05 -16.21
CA LEU A 235 2.42 10.78 -14.95
C LEU A 235 2.17 12.25 -15.24
N TYR A 236 1.29 12.88 -14.50
CA TYR A 236 0.95 14.27 -14.74
C TYR A 236 0.56 15.00 -13.46
N HIS A 237 1.27 16.09 -13.19
CA HIS A 237 0.91 17.01 -12.12
C HIS A 237 0.81 16.34 -10.74
N ASN A 238 1.75 15.47 -10.43
CA ASN A 238 1.92 14.94 -9.07
C ASN A 238 2.79 15.88 -8.23
N ASN A 239 2.94 15.59 -6.95
CA ASN A 239 3.64 16.42 -5.99
C ASN A 239 2.99 17.80 -5.78
N LEU A 240 1.68 17.82 -5.61
CA LEU A 240 0.91 19.07 -5.43
C LEU A 240 1.28 19.85 -4.18
N VAL A 241 1.71 19.19 -3.12
CA VAL A 241 2.08 19.83 -1.86
C VAL A 241 3.55 20.24 -1.81
N GLY A 242 4.37 19.73 -2.73
CA GLY A 242 5.79 20.04 -2.81
C GLY A 242 6.59 19.65 -1.56
N GLY A 243 7.87 19.97 -1.56
CA GLY A 243 8.75 19.72 -0.43
C GLY A 243 8.42 20.52 0.83
N ALA A 244 7.74 21.66 0.71
CA ALA A 244 7.50 22.55 1.84
C ALA A 244 6.70 21.93 3.00
N LEU A 245 5.81 21.00 2.72
CA LEU A 245 5.04 20.32 3.76
C LEU A 245 5.80 19.16 4.40
N ASN A 246 6.80 18.64 3.75
CA ASN A 246 7.57 17.52 4.26
C ASN A 246 8.47 17.91 5.41
N GLY A 247 8.95 19.14 5.39
CA GLY A 247 9.90 19.62 6.37
C GLY A 247 9.37 19.86 7.77
N SER A 248 8.07 19.84 7.96
CA SER A 248 7.46 20.09 9.27
C SER A 248 7.33 18.84 10.13
N ASN A 249 7.65 17.72 9.59
CA ASN A 249 7.46 16.48 10.30
C ASN A 249 8.47 16.28 11.39
N ASN A 250 8.01 15.77 12.43
CA ASN A 250 8.70 15.56 13.67
C ASN A 250 9.58 14.34 13.70
N SER A 251 9.53 13.53 12.71
CA SER A 251 10.28 12.28 12.68
C SER A 251 11.62 12.50 12.03
N ALA A 252 12.66 11.93 12.60
CA ALA A 252 13.98 11.88 11.99
C ALA A 252 13.95 11.24 10.59
N ASN A 253 12.92 10.48 10.34
CA ASN A 253 12.78 9.71 9.11
C ASN A 253 12.32 10.51 7.90
N ILE A 254 12.01 11.78 8.04
CA ILE A 254 11.45 12.56 6.95
C ILE A 254 12.32 13.69 6.50
N ASN A 255 13.44 13.85 7.14
CA ASN A 255 14.41 14.82 6.67
C ASN A 255 14.88 14.50 5.24
N ASP A 256 14.91 13.24 4.89
CA ASP A 256 15.34 12.77 3.58
C ASP A 256 14.27 12.94 2.51
N GLU A 257 13.00 13.02 2.92
CA GLU A 257 11.90 13.18 1.97
C GLU A 257 11.57 14.61 1.62
N LYS A 258 12.11 15.50 2.38
CA LYS A 258 11.72 16.89 2.50
C LYS A 258 11.66 17.65 1.18
N ASP A 259 12.54 17.40 0.28
CA ASP A 259 12.63 18.14 -0.98
C ASP A 259 12.80 17.22 -2.20
N SER A 260 12.50 15.93 -2.04
CA SER A 260 12.81 14.90 -3.02
C SER A 260 11.61 14.19 -3.63
N GLU A 261 10.45 14.76 -3.51
CA GLU A 261 9.24 14.28 -4.17
C GLU A 261 9.23 14.67 -5.66
N GLY A 262 8.51 13.93 -6.47
CA GLY A 262 8.39 14.21 -7.91
C GLY A 262 7.43 13.25 -8.60
N GLU A 263 7.43 13.27 -9.93
CA GLU A 263 6.63 12.31 -10.70
C GLU A 263 7.11 10.88 -10.47
N ILE A 264 8.42 10.67 -10.47
CA ILE A 264 9.06 9.40 -10.10
C ILE A 264 10.16 9.70 -9.10
N ARG A 265 10.19 8.95 -8.01
CA ARG A 265 11.23 9.05 -6.99
C ARG A 265 11.91 7.70 -6.80
N LEU A 266 13.24 7.72 -6.71
CA LEU A 266 14.05 6.60 -6.27
C LEU A 266 14.69 6.98 -4.94
N ALA A 267 14.39 6.23 -3.91
CA ALA A 267 15.03 6.35 -2.61
C ALA A 267 16.25 5.40 -2.50
N GLU A 268 16.68 5.12 -1.29
CA GLU A 268 17.79 4.21 -1.05
C GLU A 268 17.47 2.76 -1.42
N ASN A 269 18.49 1.94 -1.59
CA ASN A 269 18.39 0.51 -1.87
C ASN A 269 17.61 0.13 -3.14
N CYS A 270 17.69 0.97 -4.17
CA CYS A 270 17.19 0.65 -5.50
C CYS A 270 18.27 -0.05 -6.32
N THR A 271 18.04 -1.31 -6.73
CA THR A 271 19.01 -2.08 -7.50
C THR A 271 18.38 -2.75 -8.72
N ASN A 272 19.08 -2.72 -9.86
CA ASN A 272 18.68 -3.41 -11.08
C ASN A 272 17.27 -3.06 -11.61
N ASN A 273 16.75 -1.90 -11.27
CA ASN A 273 15.44 -1.45 -11.75
C ASN A 273 15.56 -0.80 -13.13
N THR A 274 14.52 -0.93 -13.93
CA THR A 274 14.44 -0.33 -15.27
C THR A 274 13.29 0.67 -15.33
N ILE A 275 13.60 1.93 -15.65
CA ILE A 275 12.63 3.01 -15.81
C ILE A 275 12.74 3.54 -17.23
N MET A 276 11.71 3.35 -18.06
CA MET A 276 11.77 3.79 -19.45
C MET A 276 10.40 4.07 -20.07
N ASN A 277 10.38 4.88 -21.09
CA ASN A 277 9.20 5.20 -21.91
C ASN A 277 8.01 5.75 -21.11
N ASN A 278 8.25 6.36 -19.96
CA ASN A 278 7.19 7.04 -19.23
C ASN A 278 7.00 8.45 -19.81
N LEU A 279 5.76 8.87 -19.93
CA LEU A 279 5.40 10.24 -20.24
C LEU A 279 5.28 11.00 -18.91
N ILE A 280 6.08 12.05 -18.77
CA ILE A 280 6.16 12.87 -17.55
C ILE A 280 5.88 14.32 -17.89
#